data_dc3d99876a3677eb43b462037e12f30d
#
_entry.id   dc3d99876a3677eb43b462037e12f30d
#
_cell.length_a   1.000
_cell.length_b   1.000
_cell.length_c   1.000
_cell.angle_alpha   90.00
_cell.angle_beta   90.00
_cell.angle_gamma   90.00
#
_symmetry.space_group_name_H-M   'P 1'
#
loop_
_entity.id
_entity.type
_entity.pdbx_description
1 polymer ?
#
loop_
_entity_poly.entity_id
_entity_poly.type
_entity_poly.pdbx_seq_one_letter_code
_entity_poly.pdbx_strand_id
1 'polypeptide(L)'
;GAQVRGFFPNNAILAELTPAALAALQEVAQVQGAAEFLPGDKVQPFLASLIAAFPKERALRVSIQTLAPEDAAPLAAVVQRLGGEVEAASAGTRWGIVQAVLPLGAVADLAARGEVQWIEERPEVQRRNDKAAAAAHLNAVTAWNAWGLTGKGQVVGHADTGLDTGILATMHPDFQGRVRALIARGRPDDPSDPDGHGTHTAGSILGGGAASAGQFRGVAYEADLVHQSVVNAYGSFSGLPVDLYDLYAESHALGARIHSDSWGSSTYGLYDNRCRATDLFAWDHPDHLAVFASGNDGRDSNADGKVDSDAIGSPAAAKNVLTVGATENDRPAGSGGYSSY
;
A
#
# COMPACT_ATOMS: atom_id res chain seq x y z
N GLY A 1 16.37 13.42 -30.10
CA GLY A 1 15.48 13.90 -29.05
C GLY A 1 15.77 13.23 -27.71
N ALA A 2 15.20 13.78 -26.67
CA ALA A 2 15.22 13.23 -25.34
C ALA A 2 13.78 13.03 -24.87
N GLN A 3 13.47 11.88 -24.26
CA GLN A 3 12.17 11.61 -23.66
C GLN A 3 12.37 11.16 -22.21
N VAL A 4 11.88 11.95 -21.26
CA VAL A 4 11.91 11.59 -19.84
C VAL A 4 10.90 10.48 -19.58
N ARG A 5 11.33 9.42 -18.90
CA ARG A 5 10.52 8.25 -18.54
C ARG A 5 10.25 8.14 -17.05
N GLY A 6 11.10 8.75 -16.21
CA GLY A 6 10.91 8.71 -14.77
C GLY A 6 11.95 9.52 -14.01
N PHE A 7 11.69 9.66 -12.71
CA PHE A 7 12.59 10.29 -11.77
C PHE A 7 12.99 9.25 -10.72
N PHE A 8 14.26 9.28 -10.34
CA PHE A 8 14.82 8.44 -9.29
C PHE A 8 15.31 9.30 -8.12
N PRO A 9 15.50 8.71 -6.95
CA PRO A 9 16.13 9.39 -5.82
C PRO A 9 17.49 10.03 -6.20
N ASN A 10 17.92 10.99 -5.42
CA ASN A 10 19.21 11.70 -5.60
C ASN A 10 19.33 12.49 -6.92
N ASN A 11 18.22 13.11 -7.36
CA ASN A 11 18.16 13.95 -8.56
C ASN A 11 18.52 13.22 -9.86
N ALA A 12 18.27 11.91 -9.94
CA ALA A 12 18.47 11.13 -11.15
C ALA A 12 17.20 11.11 -12.00
N ILE A 13 17.39 11.08 -13.31
CA ILE A 13 16.32 11.04 -14.32
C ILE A 13 16.54 9.86 -15.24
N LEU A 14 15.53 9.02 -15.43
CA LEU A 14 15.52 8.03 -16.50
C LEU A 14 15.01 8.69 -17.78
N ALA A 15 15.78 8.59 -18.84
CA ALA A 15 15.40 9.15 -20.13
C ALA A 15 15.88 8.27 -21.29
N GLU A 16 15.07 8.23 -22.33
CA GLU A 16 15.52 7.74 -23.64
C GLU A 16 16.20 8.88 -24.39
N LEU A 17 17.42 8.66 -24.83
CA LEU A 17 18.23 9.66 -25.47
C LEU A 17 18.75 9.17 -26.81
N THR A 18 18.70 10.02 -27.83
CA THR A 18 19.52 9.81 -29.03
C THR A 18 20.98 10.10 -28.71
N PRO A 19 21.95 9.52 -29.45
CA PRO A 19 23.38 9.81 -29.26
C PRO A 19 23.69 11.32 -29.27
N ALA A 20 23.02 12.08 -30.13
CA ALA A 20 23.20 13.54 -30.22
C ALA A 20 22.64 14.26 -28.96
N ALA A 21 21.51 13.78 -28.40
CA ALA A 21 20.95 14.34 -27.17
C ALA A 21 21.84 14.01 -25.96
N LEU A 22 22.40 12.80 -25.90
CA LEU A 22 23.34 12.42 -24.85
C LEU A 22 24.60 13.29 -24.88
N ALA A 23 25.20 13.51 -26.08
CA ALA A 23 26.34 14.39 -26.22
C ALA A 23 26.02 15.82 -25.78
N ALA A 24 24.85 16.36 -26.17
CA ALA A 24 24.43 17.69 -25.74
C ALA A 24 24.21 17.80 -24.23
N LEU A 25 23.69 16.74 -23.57
CA LEU A 25 23.50 16.72 -22.12
C LEU A 25 24.82 16.71 -21.34
N GLN A 26 25.87 16.08 -21.88
CA GLN A 26 27.19 16.05 -21.24
C GLN A 26 27.85 17.43 -21.16
N GLU A 27 27.43 18.38 -22.00
CA GLU A 27 27.89 19.79 -21.98
C GLU A 27 27.10 20.65 -20.97
N VAL A 28 26.02 20.12 -20.37
CA VAL A 28 25.20 20.87 -19.41
C VAL A 28 25.83 20.80 -18.02
N ALA A 29 26.25 21.93 -17.47
CA ALA A 29 26.98 22.01 -16.21
C ALA A 29 26.24 21.40 -14.99
N GLN A 30 24.91 21.31 -15.05
CA GLN A 30 24.08 20.70 -14.01
C GLN A 30 24.03 19.17 -14.10
N VAL A 31 24.43 18.57 -15.22
CA VAL A 31 24.47 17.11 -15.41
C VAL A 31 25.80 16.60 -14.89
N GLN A 32 25.76 15.88 -13.77
CA GLN A 32 26.97 15.33 -13.13
C GLN A 32 27.49 14.07 -13.81
N GLY A 33 26.62 13.35 -14.55
CA GLY A 33 26.99 12.14 -15.27
C GLY A 33 25.76 11.53 -15.96
N ALA A 34 26.05 10.61 -16.88
CA ALA A 34 25.05 9.78 -17.54
C ALA A 34 25.59 8.35 -17.60
N ALA A 35 24.73 7.38 -17.33
CA ALA A 35 25.04 5.96 -17.40
C ALA A 35 23.93 5.23 -18.13
N GLU A 36 24.27 4.11 -18.76
CA GLU A 36 23.28 3.23 -19.35
C GLU A 36 22.47 2.53 -18.24
N PHE A 37 21.16 2.43 -18.43
CA PHE A 37 20.26 1.71 -17.55
C PHE A 37 20.27 0.22 -17.90
N LEU A 38 21.11 -0.53 -17.19
CA LEU A 38 21.40 -1.93 -17.48
C LEU A 38 20.29 -2.86 -16.92
N PRO A 39 20.19 -4.11 -17.43
CA PRO A 39 19.23 -5.09 -16.91
C PRO A 39 19.34 -5.32 -15.40
N GLY A 40 20.54 -5.29 -14.83
CA GLY A 40 20.74 -5.43 -13.38
C GLY A 40 20.15 -4.28 -12.55
N ASP A 41 20.08 -3.09 -13.14
CA ASP A 41 19.52 -1.89 -12.46
C ASP A 41 17.99 -1.92 -12.40
N LYS A 42 17.36 -2.84 -13.15
CA LYS A 42 15.91 -3.02 -13.24
C LYS A 42 15.37 -4.05 -12.25
N VAL A 43 16.22 -4.73 -11.51
CA VAL A 43 15.82 -5.81 -10.59
C VAL A 43 16.05 -5.37 -9.15
N GLN A 44 15.01 -5.49 -8.34
CA GLN A 44 15.09 -5.22 -6.91
C GLN A 44 16.26 -5.98 -6.28
N PRO A 45 17.12 -5.33 -5.44
CA PRO A 45 18.30 -5.98 -4.85
C PRO A 45 17.99 -7.27 -4.08
N PHE A 46 16.86 -7.30 -3.34
CA PHE A 46 16.40 -8.48 -2.64
C PHE A 46 16.03 -9.61 -3.61
N LEU A 47 15.26 -9.32 -4.67
CA LEU A 47 14.95 -10.31 -5.70
C LEU A 47 16.22 -10.83 -6.39
N ALA A 48 17.20 -9.98 -6.65
CA ALA A 48 18.49 -10.39 -7.19
C ALA A 48 19.22 -11.36 -6.24
N SER A 49 19.15 -11.15 -4.94
CA SER A 49 19.71 -12.10 -3.94
C SER A 49 18.99 -13.44 -3.93
N LEU A 50 17.65 -13.46 -4.12
CA LEU A 50 16.89 -14.71 -4.24
C LEU A 50 17.26 -15.47 -5.51
N ILE A 51 17.43 -14.78 -6.64
CA ILE A 51 17.88 -15.39 -7.92
C ILE A 51 19.24 -16.05 -7.75
N ALA A 52 20.14 -15.46 -6.98
CA ALA A 52 21.46 -16.02 -6.72
C ALA A 52 21.44 -17.21 -5.75
N ALA A 53 20.50 -17.23 -4.81
CA ALA A 53 20.45 -18.21 -3.72
C ALA A 53 19.62 -19.46 -4.02
N PHE A 54 18.65 -19.39 -4.95
CA PHE A 54 17.67 -20.45 -5.18
C PHE A 54 17.70 -20.99 -6.61
N PRO A 55 17.18 -22.23 -6.84
CA PRO A 55 17.07 -22.83 -8.17
C PRO A 55 16.22 -21.94 -9.11
N LYS A 56 16.60 -21.93 -10.40
CA LYS A 56 15.95 -21.12 -11.44
C LYS A 56 14.46 -21.49 -11.65
N GLU A 57 14.10 -22.72 -11.35
CA GLU A 57 12.71 -23.25 -11.48
C GLU A 57 11.81 -22.80 -10.35
N ARG A 58 12.37 -22.27 -9.26
CA ARG A 58 11.57 -21.75 -8.15
C ARG A 58 10.66 -20.64 -8.64
N ALA A 59 9.37 -20.83 -8.47
CA ALA A 59 8.37 -19.80 -8.80
C ALA A 59 8.30 -18.76 -7.68
N LEU A 60 8.16 -17.48 -8.08
CA LEU A 60 8.00 -16.37 -7.17
C LEU A 60 6.95 -15.40 -7.73
N ARG A 61 6.20 -14.76 -6.83
CA ARG A 61 5.33 -13.65 -7.19
C ARG A 61 6.15 -12.40 -7.42
N VAL A 62 5.93 -11.75 -8.55
CA VAL A 62 6.60 -10.50 -8.91
C VAL A 62 5.63 -9.45 -9.40
N SER A 63 6.02 -8.19 -9.26
CA SER A 63 5.42 -7.04 -9.92
C SER A 63 6.43 -6.49 -10.92
N ILE A 64 6.01 -6.32 -12.17
CA ILE A 64 6.85 -5.84 -13.26
C ILE A 64 6.26 -4.52 -13.74
N GLN A 65 7.03 -3.45 -13.63
CA GLN A 65 6.65 -2.12 -14.09
C GLN A 65 7.22 -1.87 -15.48
N THR A 66 6.39 -1.33 -16.38
CA THR A 66 6.81 -0.91 -17.72
C THR A 66 7.10 0.59 -17.79
N LEU A 67 7.82 1.01 -18.82
CA LEU A 67 8.11 2.42 -19.10
C LEU A 67 6.88 3.19 -19.58
N ALA A 68 5.94 2.52 -20.25
CA ALA A 68 4.72 3.12 -20.75
C ALA A 68 3.50 2.24 -20.41
N PRO A 69 2.31 2.84 -20.18
CA PRO A 69 1.09 2.11 -19.85
C PRO A 69 0.71 1.03 -20.86
N GLU A 70 0.85 1.32 -22.14
CA GLU A 70 0.49 0.44 -23.25
C GLU A 70 1.35 -0.84 -23.34
N ASP A 71 2.51 -0.86 -22.68
CA ASP A 71 3.41 -2.01 -22.70
C ASP A 71 2.95 -3.16 -21.78
N ALA A 72 2.01 -2.91 -20.86
CA ALA A 72 1.57 -3.92 -19.88
C ALA A 72 0.97 -5.16 -20.56
N ALA A 73 0.05 -5.00 -21.49
CA ALA A 73 -0.61 -6.12 -22.15
C ALA A 73 0.34 -6.94 -23.05
N PRO A 74 1.21 -6.33 -23.91
CA PRO A 74 2.25 -7.06 -24.62
C PRO A 74 3.22 -7.79 -23.69
N LEU A 75 3.63 -7.16 -22.59
CA LEU A 75 4.54 -7.77 -21.61
C LEU A 75 3.91 -8.96 -20.89
N ALA A 76 2.62 -8.91 -20.55
CA ALA A 76 1.90 -10.03 -19.98
C ALA A 76 1.97 -11.28 -20.87
N ALA A 77 1.83 -11.12 -22.19
CA ALA A 77 2.00 -12.22 -23.14
C ALA A 77 3.45 -12.74 -23.19
N VAL A 78 4.45 -11.90 -22.96
CA VAL A 78 5.85 -12.34 -22.83
C VAL A 78 6.04 -13.17 -21.57
N VAL A 79 5.51 -12.72 -20.42
CA VAL A 79 5.58 -13.44 -19.14
C VAL A 79 5.03 -14.85 -19.30
N GLN A 80 3.86 -15.01 -19.95
CA GLN A 80 3.28 -16.33 -20.21
C GLN A 80 4.19 -17.24 -21.05
N ARG A 81 4.82 -16.67 -22.10
CA ARG A 81 5.78 -17.44 -22.95
C ARG A 81 7.03 -17.89 -22.20
N LEU A 82 7.42 -17.15 -21.16
CA LEU A 82 8.54 -17.47 -20.28
C LEU A 82 8.16 -18.46 -19.15
N GLY A 83 6.94 -19.02 -19.21
CA GLY A 83 6.46 -19.99 -18.22
C GLY A 83 5.85 -19.36 -16.97
N GLY A 84 5.57 -18.06 -16.99
CA GLY A 84 4.90 -17.37 -15.88
C GLY A 84 3.38 -17.44 -16.01
N GLU A 85 2.70 -17.37 -14.88
CA GLU A 85 1.27 -17.21 -14.74
C GLU A 85 0.96 -15.73 -14.43
N VAL A 86 0.26 -15.05 -15.33
CA VAL A 86 -0.14 -13.66 -15.15
C VAL A 86 -1.38 -13.60 -14.26
N GLU A 87 -1.26 -12.99 -13.09
CA GLU A 87 -2.37 -12.79 -12.16
C GLU A 87 -3.17 -11.53 -12.50
N ALA A 88 -2.49 -10.45 -12.91
CA ALA A 88 -3.13 -9.20 -13.33
C ALA A 88 -2.20 -8.37 -14.24
N ALA A 89 -2.80 -7.53 -15.08
CA ALA A 89 -2.10 -6.51 -15.84
C ALA A 89 -2.96 -5.23 -15.92
N SER A 90 -2.31 -4.09 -15.72
CA SER A 90 -2.97 -2.77 -15.77
C SER A 90 -2.12 -1.80 -16.57
N ALA A 91 -2.78 -0.99 -17.39
CA ALA A 91 -2.12 0.07 -18.13
C ALA A 91 -1.77 1.28 -17.26
N GLY A 92 -2.35 1.43 -16.06
CA GLY A 92 -2.07 2.55 -15.17
C GLY A 92 -2.21 3.94 -15.82
N THR A 93 -1.83 4.99 -15.08
CA THR A 93 -1.87 6.37 -15.60
C THR A 93 -0.55 6.83 -16.23
N ARG A 94 0.56 6.32 -15.76
CA ARG A 94 1.92 6.76 -16.19
C ARG A 94 2.81 5.61 -16.64
N TRP A 95 2.57 4.41 -16.16
CA TRP A 95 3.28 3.17 -16.48
C TRP A 95 2.33 1.99 -16.47
N GLY A 96 2.73 0.89 -17.06
CA GLY A 96 2.02 -0.37 -16.92
C GLY A 96 2.56 -1.21 -15.78
N ILE A 97 1.73 -2.08 -15.22
CA ILE A 97 2.10 -3.05 -14.19
C ILE A 97 1.61 -4.43 -14.61
N VAL A 98 2.49 -5.42 -14.56
CA VAL A 98 2.14 -6.83 -14.71
C VAL A 98 2.47 -7.56 -13.42
N GLN A 99 1.48 -8.17 -12.80
CA GLN A 99 1.63 -9.04 -11.63
C GLN A 99 1.59 -10.50 -12.07
N ALA A 100 2.57 -11.26 -11.68
CA ALA A 100 2.69 -12.64 -12.13
C ALA A 100 3.41 -13.53 -11.11
N VAL A 101 3.15 -14.84 -11.21
CA VAL A 101 4.00 -15.87 -10.64
C VAL A 101 4.90 -16.38 -11.77
N LEU A 102 6.22 -16.32 -11.60
CA LEU A 102 7.13 -16.76 -12.66
C LEU A 102 8.38 -17.44 -12.08
N PRO A 103 9.04 -18.32 -12.86
CA PRO A 103 10.31 -18.91 -12.45
C PRO A 103 11.40 -17.83 -12.29
N LEU A 104 12.23 -17.93 -11.27
CA LEU A 104 13.35 -17.00 -11.02
C LEU A 104 14.26 -16.83 -12.26
N GLY A 105 14.43 -17.90 -13.05
CA GLY A 105 15.22 -17.85 -14.27
C GLY A 105 14.68 -16.90 -15.34
N ALA A 106 13.38 -16.64 -15.37
CA ALA A 106 12.75 -15.74 -16.34
C ALA A 106 13.00 -14.24 -16.05
N VAL A 107 13.43 -13.90 -14.85
CA VAL A 107 13.65 -12.50 -14.45
C VAL A 107 14.73 -11.83 -15.29
N ALA A 108 15.81 -12.54 -15.61
CA ALA A 108 16.90 -12.00 -16.43
C ALA A 108 16.43 -11.66 -17.87
N ASP A 109 15.62 -12.52 -18.48
CA ASP A 109 15.07 -12.32 -19.81
C ASP A 109 14.10 -11.11 -19.83
N LEU A 110 13.33 -10.95 -18.77
CA LEU A 110 12.43 -9.79 -18.59
C LEU A 110 13.22 -8.50 -18.37
N ALA A 111 14.25 -8.52 -17.52
CA ALA A 111 15.08 -7.35 -17.25
C ALA A 111 15.84 -6.86 -18.49
N ALA A 112 16.20 -7.77 -19.41
CA ALA A 112 16.86 -7.42 -20.67
C ALA A 112 15.94 -6.67 -21.65
N ARG A 113 14.64 -6.62 -21.41
CA ARG A 113 13.69 -5.97 -22.33
C ARG A 113 13.68 -4.46 -22.16
N GLY A 114 13.56 -3.76 -23.29
CA GLY A 114 13.59 -2.29 -23.33
C GLY A 114 12.39 -1.64 -22.63
N GLU A 115 11.21 -2.25 -22.75
CA GLU A 115 9.97 -1.77 -22.15
C GLU A 115 9.87 -1.99 -20.62
N VAL A 116 10.73 -2.82 -20.04
CA VAL A 116 10.73 -3.08 -18.59
C VAL A 116 11.52 -2.01 -17.86
N GLN A 117 10.90 -1.37 -16.89
CA GLN A 117 11.52 -0.38 -16.01
C GLN A 117 12.00 -0.98 -14.70
N TRP A 118 11.20 -1.86 -14.07
CA TRP A 118 11.48 -2.41 -12.76
C TRP A 118 10.84 -3.77 -12.56
N ILE A 119 11.53 -4.66 -11.85
CA ILE A 119 11.01 -5.98 -11.44
C ILE A 119 11.30 -6.13 -9.94
N GLU A 120 10.27 -6.41 -9.17
CA GLU A 120 10.36 -6.62 -7.72
C GLU A 120 9.60 -7.87 -7.29
N GLU A 121 10.01 -8.45 -6.15
CA GLU A 121 9.20 -9.42 -5.46
C GLU A 121 7.91 -8.75 -4.98
N ARG A 122 6.79 -9.47 -5.11
CA ARG A 122 5.48 -9.06 -4.61
C ARG A 122 5.05 -9.97 -3.47
N PRO A 123 5.43 -9.66 -2.22
CA PRO A 123 5.00 -10.42 -1.06
C PRO A 123 3.48 -10.41 -0.90
N GLU A 124 2.95 -11.43 -0.24
CA GLU A 124 1.53 -11.49 0.09
C GLU A 124 1.16 -10.35 1.05
N VAL A 125 0.02 -9.70 0.77
CA VAL A 125 -0.53 -8.66 1.65
C VAL A 125 -1.16 -9.32 2.86
N GLN A 126 -0.76 -8.90 4.05
CA GLN A 126 -1.25 -9.40 5.33
C GLN A 126 -2.00 -8.30 6.10
N ARG A 127 -2.92 -8.74 6.96
CA ARG A 127 -3.63 -7.84 7.90
C ARG A 127 -2.68 -7.31 8.96
N ARG A 128 -2.87 -6.03 9.33
CA ARG A 128 -1.98 -5.36 10.27
C ARG A 128 -2.73 -4.56 11.31
N ASN A 129 -3.69 -5.06 11.99
CA ASN A 129 -4.29 -4.42 13.17
C ASN A 129 -5.18 -5.40 13.95
N ASP A 130 -4.69 -6.60 14.16
CA ASP A 130 -5.36 -7.63 14.95
C ASP A 130 -5.35 -7.34 16.45
N LYS A 131 -4.58 -6.33 16.89
CA LYS A 131 -4.34 -6.00 18.29
C LYS A 131 -4.39 -4.50 18.58
N ALA A 132 -5.00 -3.71 17.71
CA ALA A 132 -5.16 -2.28 17.96
C ALA A 132 -6.02 -2.09 19.22
N ALA A 133 -5.36 -1.62 20.24
CA ALA A 133 -5.99 -1.37 21.50
C ALA A 133 -6.98 -0.21 21.41
N ALA A 134 -8.00 -0.32 22.21
CA ALA A 134 -9.09 0.64 22.33
C ALA A 134 -8.60 2.09 22.24
N ALA A 135 -9.25 2.88 21.40
CA ALA A 135 -9.01 4.30 21.15
C ALA A 135 -8.96 5.17 22.42
N ALA A 136 -9.31 4.62 23.57
CA ALA A 136 -9.33 5.28 24.86
C ALA A 136 -7.98 5.88 25.31
N HIS A 137 -6.86 5.46 24.70
CA HIS A 137 -5.52 5.88 25.15
C HIS A 137 -4.86 6.95 24.28
N LEU A 138 -5.45 7.28 23.12
CA LEU A 138 -4.95 8.34 22.24
C LEU A 138 -5.26 9.76 22.75
N ASN A 139 -5.91 9.88 23.90
CA ASN A 139 -6.37 11.16 24.48
C ASN A 139 -7.25 11.99 23.50
N ALA A 140 -7.96 11.32 22.59
CA ALA A 140 -8.88 11.96 21.66
C ALA A 140 -9.98 12.77 22.36
N VAL A 141 -10.30 12.40 23.61
CA VAL A 141 -11.27 13.11 24.46
C VAL A 141 -10.93 14.59 24.62
N THR A 142 -9.63 14.94 24.69
CA THR A 142 -9.22 16.35 24.76
C THR A 142 -9.57 17.10 23.46
N ALA A 143 -9.33 16.49 22.29
CA ALA A 143 -9.69 17.09 21.01
C ALA A 143 -11.22 17.30 20.89
N TRP A 144 -12.01 16.34 21.36
CA TRP A 144 -13.47 16.45 21.35
C TRP A 144 -13.99 17.55 22.27
N ASN A 145 -13.53 17.55 23.51
CA ASN A 145 -14.09 18.43 24.55
C ASN A 145 -13.53 19.85 24.49
N ALA A 146 -12.24 20.02 24.18
CA ALA A 146 -11.61 21.33 24.17
C ALA A 146 -11.81 22.08 22.84
N TRP A 147 -11.88 21.32 21.72
CA TRP A 147 -11.87 21.93 20.39
C TRP A 147 -13.05 21.52 19.50
N GLY A 148 -13.93 20.62 19.95
CA GLY A 148 -15.07 20.14 19.16
C GLY A 148 -14.66 19.37 17.90
N LEU A 149 -13.44 18.81 17.87
CA LEU A 149 -12.91 18.10 16.70
C LEU A 149 -13.37 16.64 16.75
N THR A 150 -14.52 16.36 16.15
CA THR A 150 -15.19 15.05 16.16
C THR A 150 -15.14 14.34 14.82
N GLY A 151 -14.52 14.96 13.80
CA GLY A 151 -14.53 14.51 12.41
C GLY A 151 -15.76 14.93 11.62
N LYS A 152 -16.67 15.70 12.19
CA LYS A 152 -17.89 16.15 11.52
C LYS A 152 -17.60 16.87 10.20
N GLY A 153 -18.25 16.41 9.12
CA GLY A 153 -18.06 16.95 7.76
C GLY A 153 -16.80 16.45 7.06
N GLN A 154 -15.99 15.62 7.71
CA GLN A 154 -14.86 14.95 7.07
C GLN A 154 -15.28 13.60 6.49
N VAL A 155 -14.58 13.15 5.46
CA VAL A 155 -14.77 11.84 4.83
C VAL A 155 -13.45 11.07 4.92
N VAL A 156 -13.52 9.87 5.48
CA VAL A 156 -12.38 8.96 5.56
C VAL A 156 -12.56 7.85 4.54
N GLY A 157 -11.54 7.62 3.72
CA GLY A 157 -11.37 6.41 2.91
C GLY A 157 -10.79 5.30 3.78
N HIS A 158 -11.22 4.08 3.56
CA HIS A 158 -10.74 2.91 4.30
C HIS A 158 -10.83 1.67 3.42
N ALA A 159 -9.73 0.98 3.20
CA ALA A 159 -9.70 -0.28 2.49
C ALA A 159 -9.31 -1.40 3.45
N ASP A 160 -10.13 -2.46 3.54
CA ASP A 160 -9.89 -3.55 4.48
C ASP A 160 -10.69 -4.81 4.10
N THR A 161 -10.85 -5.76 5.03
CA THR A 161 -11.50 -7.06 4.84
C THR A 161 -12.98 -6.97 4.48
N GLY A 162 -13.64 -5.88 4.82
CA GLY A 162 -15.06 -5.63 4.60
C GLY A 162 -15.63 -4.72 5.69
N LEU A 163 -16.94 -4.50 5.63
CA LEU A 163 -17.62 -3.70 6.64
C LEU A 163 -18.93 -4.39 7.07
N ASP A 164 -18.92 -4.93 8.30
CA ASP A 164 -20.07 -5.47 9.00
C ASP A 164 -20.91 -6.43 8.10
N THR A 165 -22.21 -6.25 8.02
CA THR A 165 -23.10 -7.06 7.17
C THR A 165 -22.95 -6.78 5.68
N GLY A 166 -22.22 -5.72 5.28
CA GLY A 166 -22.16 -5.28 3.89
C GLY A 166 -23.45 -4.62 3.37
N ILE A 167 -24.44 -4.43 4.22
CA ILE A 167 -25.76 -3.89 3.84
C ILE A 167 -26.05 -2.65 4.70
N LEU A 168 -26.16 -1.49 4.07
CA LEU A 168 -26.36 -0.21 4.76
C LEU A 168 -27.54 -0.21 5.72
N ALA A 169 -28.64 -0.86 5.37
CA ALA A 169 -29.87 -0.91 6.16
C ALA A 169 -29.77 -1.76 7.44
N THR A 170 -28.89 -2.76 7.46
CA THR A 170 -28.72 -3.70 8.59
C THR A 170 -27.40 -3.55 9.31
N MET A 171 -26.61 -2.56 8.92
CA MET A 171 -25.30 -2.27 9.49
C MET A 171 -25.40 -1.91 10.96
N HIS A 172 -24.36 -2.21 11.71
CA HIS A 172 -24.22 -1.87 13.12
C HIS A 172 -24.56 -0.39 13.37
N PRO A 173 -25.31 -0.05 14.43
CA PRO A 173 -25.75 1.32 14.72
C PRO A 173 -24.63 2.36 14.70
N ASP A 174 -23.40 1.95 15.03
CA ASP A 174 -22.24 2.84 15.06
C ASP A 174 -21.79 3.34 13.69
N PHE A 175 -22.26 2.71 12.59
CA PHE A 175 -21.96 3.11 11.22
C PHE A 175 -23.17 3.71 10.49
N GLN A 176 -24.39 3.49 10.99
CA GLN A 176 -25.61 3.90 10.30
C GLN A 176 -25.63 5.40 9.97
N GLY A 177 -26.03 5.69 8.73
CA GLY A 177 -26.17 7.06 8.24
C GLY A 177 -24.87 7.78 7.90
N ARG A 178 -23.69 7.13 8.09
CA ARG A 178 -22.37 7.74 7.87
C ARG A 178 -21.49 7.00 6.85
N VAL A 179 -21.99 5.96 6.21
CA VAL A 179 -21.30 5.28 5.13
C VAL A 179 -21.75 5.88 3.80
N ARG A 180 -20.89 6.66 3.16
CA ARG A 180 -21.15 7.31 1.86
C ARG A 180 -21.12 6.32 0.71
N ALA A 181 -20.16 5.42 0.76
CA ALA A 181 -20.02 4.36 -0.25
C ALA A 181 -19.46 3.10 0.40
N LEU A 182 -19.93 1.97 -0.11
CA LEU A 182 -19.52 0.63 0.29
C LEU A 182 -19.20 -0.13 -1.00
N ILE A 183 -17.91 -0.34 -1.26
CA ILE A 183 -17.38 -0.79 -2.54
C ILE A 183 -16.84 -2.21 -2.40
N ALA A 184 -17.41 -3.13 -3.16
CA ALA A 184 -17.03 -4.53 -3.20
C ALA A 184 -15.94 -4.75 -4.28
N ARG A 185 -14.67 -4.86 -3.87
CA ARG A 185 -13.55 -5.10 -4.78
C ARG A 185 -13.07 -6.55 -4.76
N GLY A 186 -13.08 -7.18 -3.60
CA GLY A 186 -12.55 -8.54 -3.43
C GLY A 186 -13.57 -9.64 -3.71
N ARG A 187 -14.85 -9.35 -3.52
CA ARG A 187 -15.98 -10.25 -3.80
C ARG A 187 -17.04 -9.48 -4.56
N PRO A 188 -17.50 -9.95 -5.74
CA PRO A 188 -18.52 -9.25 -6.50
C PRO A 188 -19.80 -9.02 -5.69
N ASP A 189 -20.24 -7.76 -5.61
CA ASP A 189 -21.46 -7.31 -4.94
C ASP A 189 -21.57 -7.66 -3.43
N ASP A 190 -20.46 -8.10 -2.82
CA ASP A 190 -20.44 -8.48 -1.40
C ASP A 190 -19.33 -7.73 -0.63
N PRO A 191 -19.63 -6.56 -0.06
CA PRO A 191 -18.68 -5.80 0.76
C PRO A 191 -18.75 -6.16 2.26
N SER A 192 -19.47 -7.24 2.64
CA SER A 192 -19.50 -7.69 4.03
C SER A 192 -18.12 -8.02 4.58
N ASP A 193 -18.00 -8.10 5.88
CA ASP A 193 -16.74 -8.42 6.55
C ASP A 193 -16.72 -9.86 7.08
N PRO A 194 -16.14 -10.82 6.34
CA PRO A 194 -16.09 -12.20 6.78
C PRO A 194 -15.07 -12.46 7.89
N ASP A 195 -14.22 -11.49 8.17
CA ASP A 195 -13.09 -11.59 9.09
C ASP A 195 -13.31 -10.83 10.39
N GLY A 196 -13.97 -9.67 10.31
CA GLY A 196 -14.18 -8.73 11.40
C GLY A 196 -13.07 -7.68 11.54
N HIS A 197 -11.93 -7.81 10.86
CA HIS A 197 -10.83 -6.87 10.97
C HIS A 197 -11.20 -5.48 10.42
N GLY A 198 -11.76 -5.42 9.20
CA GLY A 198 -12.16 -4.15 8.58
C GLY A 198 -13.24 -3.42 9.37
N THR A 199 -14.20 -4.17 9.92
CA THR A 199 -15.23 -3.61 10.81
C THR A 199 -14.63 -3.03 12.09
N HIS A 200 -13.69 -3.75 12.69
CA HIS A 200 -13.00 -3.30 13.91
C HIS A 200 -12.17 -2.05 13.65
N THR A 201 -11.37 -2.02 12.58
CA THR A 201 -10.53 -0.86 12.25
C THR A 201 -11.37 0.35 11.86
N ALA A 202 -12.43 0.18 11.06
CA ALA A 202 -13.41 1.24 10.78
C ALA A 202 -14.08 1.77 12.06
N GLY A 203 -14.42 0.87 12.98
CA GLY A 203 -14.95 1.23 14.30
C GLY A 203 -13.98 2.08 15.10
N SER A 204 -12.70 1.73 15.09
CA SER A 204 -11.63 2.50 15.76
C SER A 204 -11.45 3.89 15.15
N ILE A 205 -11.64 4.04 13.85
CA ILE A 205 -11.55 5.32 13.14
C ILE A 205 -12.75 6.20 13.48
N LEU A 206 -13.99 5.68 13.29
CA LEU A 206 -15.18 6.52 13.27
C LEU A 206 -16.47 5.90 13.85
N GLY A 207 -16.39 4.78 14.56
CA GLY A 207 -17.56 4.20 15.23
C GLY A 207 -18.29 5.23 16.08
N GLY A 208 -19.62 5.37 15.91
CA GLY A 208 -20.41 6.43 16.57
C GLY A 208 -20.64 6.21 18.07
N GLY A 209 -20.45 4.97 18.55
CA GLY A 209 -20.71 4.58 19.93
C GLY A 209 -22.21 4.48 20.26
N ALA A 210 -23.08 4.44 19.26
CA ALA A 210 -24.53 4.40 19.49
C ALA A 210 -24.95 3.16 20.29
N ALA A 211 -24.35 1.99 20.01
CA ALA A 211 -24.63 0.75 20.72
C ALA A 211 -24.10 0.73 22.16
N SER A 212 -23.18 1.62 22.51
CA SER A 212 -22.55 1.71 23.83
C SER A 212 -22.87 3.00 24.59
N ALA A 213 -23.93 3.71 24.23
CA ALA A 213 -24.28 5.02 24.80
C ALA A 213 -23.10 6.01 24.76
N GLY A 214 -22.25 5.92 23.74
CA GLY A 214 -21.10 6.78 23.54
C GLY A 214 -19.81 6.34 24.23
N GLN A 215 -19.81 5.21 24.95
CA GLN A 215 -18.63 4.73 25.68
C GLN A 215 -17.51 4.29 24.73
N PHE A 216 -17.83 3.56 23.66
CA PHE A 216 -16.86 3.03 22.70
C PHE A 216 -16.97 3.77 21.35
N ARG A 217 -16.47 4.99 21.31
CA ARG A 217 -16.43 5.81 20.09
C ARG A 217 -15.11 5.65 19.39
N GLY A 218 -15.14 5.72 18.04
CA GLY A 218 -13.96 5.95 17.23
C GLY A 218 -13.42 7.37 17.39
N VAL A 219 -12.18 7.60 16.95
CA VAL A 219 -11.51 8.90 17.12
C VAL A 219 -12.27 10.02 16.40
N ALA A 220 -12.75 9.77 15.19
CA ALA A 220 -13.50 10.72 14.35
C ALA A 220 -14.99 10.30 14.26
N TYR A 221 -15.66 10.13 15.41
CA TYR A 221 -16.96 9.49 15.53
C TYR A 221 -18.12 10.19 14.80
N GLU A 222 -17.94 11.37 14.26
CA GLU A 222 -18.91 12.08 13.41
C GLU A 222 -18.46 12.17 11.92
N ALA A 223 -17.35 11.54 11.54
CA ALA A 223 -16.90 11.50 10.15
C ALA A 223 -17.74 10.52 9.32
N ASP A 224 -17.79 10.77 8.01
CA ASP A 224 -18.33 9.86 7.02
C ASP A 224 -17.27 8.88 6.51
N LEU A 225 -17.70 7.73 6.01
CA LEU A 225 -16.85 6.64 5.53
C LEU A 225 -17.07 6.35 4.05
N VAL A 226 -16.00 6.20 3.30
CA VAL A 226 -15.94 5.47 2.04
C VAL A 226 -15.16 4.19 2.30
N HIS A 227 -15.82 3.04 2.28
CA HIS A 227 -15.18 1.75 2.54
C HIS A 227 -15.02 0.94 1.26
N GLN A 228 -13.84 0.33 1.09
CA GLN A 228 -13.48 -0.54 -0.02
C GLN A 228 -13.13 -1.92 0.55
N SER A 229 -14.02 -2.90 0.33
CA SER A 229 -13.80 -4.29 0.75
C SER A 229 -12.88 -4.99 -0.25
N VAL A 230 -11.65 -5.31 0.17
CA VAL A 230 -10.58 -5.77 -0.75
C VAL A 230 -10.21 -7.24 -0.60
N VAL A 231 -10.87 -8.01 0.28
CA VAL A 231 -10.60 -9.43 0.42
C VAL A 231 -11.57 -10.30 -0.38
N ASN A 232 -11.07 -11.41 -0.91
CA ASN A 232 -11.90 -12.44 -1.52
C ASN A 232 -12.54 -13.38 -0.48
N ALA A 233 -13.28 -14.39 -0.94
CA ALA A 233 -13.94 -15.37 -0.08
C ALA A 233 -12.99 -16.20 0.81
N TYR A 234 -11.69 -16.18 0.50
CA TYR A 234 -10.64 -16.90 1.25
C TYR A 234 -9.84 -16.00 2.18
N GLY A 235 -10.25 -14.73 2.34
CA GLY A 235 -9.54 -13.74 3.18
C GLY A 235 -8.27 -13.15 2.54
N SER A 236 -8.00 -13.40 1.26
CA SER A 236 -6.85 -12.83 0.54
C SER A 236 -7.18 -11.45 -0.01
N PHE A 237 -6.23 -10.52 0.03
CA PHE A 237 -6.33 -9.14 -0.45
C PHE A 237 -6.28 -9.00 -1.98
N SER A 238 -6.98 -9.90 -2.69
CA SER A 238 -7.00 -9.93 -4.15
C SER A 238 -7.83 -8.82 -4.81
N GLY A 239 -8.63 -8.10 -4.04
CA GLY A 239 -9.39 -6.92 -4.49
C GLY A 239 -8.59 -5.62 -4.50
N LEU A 240 -7.35 -5.62 -4.02
CA LEU A 240 -6.46 -4.47 -4.22
C LEU A 240 -6.20 -4.28 -5.71
N PRO A 241 -6.30 -3.03 -6.23
CA PRO A 241 -6.00 -2.77 -7.64
C PRO A 241 -4.54 -3.06 -7.95
N VAL A 242 -4.24 -3.34 -9.20
CA VAL A 242 -2.87 -3.59 -9.67
C VAL A 242 -2.02 -2.34 -9.48
N ASP A 243 -2.55 -1.17 -9.83
CA ASP A 243 -1.98 0.11 -9.46
C ASP A 243 -2.72 0.65 -8.22
N LEU A 244 -1.99 0.77 -7.12
CA LEU A 244 -2.58 1.23 -5.86
C LEU A 244 -3.08 2.68 -5.92
N TYR A 245 -2.62 3.46 -6.90
CA TYR A 245 -3.14 4.78 -7.22
C TYR A 245 -4.68 4.78 -7.37
N ASP A 246 -5.23 3.75 -8.04
CA ASP A 246 -6.66 3.64 -8.33
C ASP A 246 -7.50 3.43 -7.05
N LEU A 247 -6.91 2.85 -5.99
CA LEU A 247 -7.59 2.70 -4.70
C LEU A 247 -7.93 4.07 -4.10
N TYR A 248 -6.92 4.94 -4.09
CA TYR A 248 -7.08 6.29 -3.54
C TYR A 248 -7.93 7.18 -4.44
N ALA A 249 -7.75 7.08 -5.77
CA ALA A 249 -8.51 7.87 -6.73
C ALA A 249 -10.02 7.66 -6.58
N GLU A 250 -10.46 6.39 -6.38
CA GLU A 250 -11.87 6.07 -6.19
C GLU A 250 -12.44 6.70 -4.90
N SER A 251 -11.76 6.56 -3.77
CA SER A 251 -12.21 7.14 -2.51
C SER A 251 -12.13 8.67 -2.49
N HIS A 252 -11.08 9.24 -3.10
CA HIS A 252 -10.89 10.68 -3.22
C HIS A 252 -12.00 11.35 -4.05
N ALA A 253 -12.41 10.71 -5.16
CA ALA A 253 -13.52 11.16 -5.99
C ALA A 253 -14.86 11.19 -5.23
N LEU A 254 -15.01 10.36 -4.19
CA LEU A 254 -16.15 10.31 -3.29
C LEU A 254 -16.02 11.27 -2.08
N GLY A 255 -14.98 12.08 -2.06
CA GLY A 255 -14.76 13.13 -1.07
C GLY A 255 -13.79 12.79 0.06
N ALA A 256 -13.21 11.57 0.10
CA ALA A 256 -12.20 11.24 1.09
C ALA A 256 -10.93 12.08 0.88
N ARG A 257 -10.36 12.58 1.98
CA ARG A 257 -9.08 13.32 2.00
C ARG A 257 -8.05 12.66 2.92
N ILE A 258 -8.50 11.75 3.75
CA ILE A 258 -7.66 10.86 4.56
C ILE A 258 -8.04 9.45 4.20
N HIS A 259 -7.06 8.59 3.95
CA HIS A 259 -7.24 7.17 3.69
C HIS A 259 -6.48 6.36 4.72
N SER A 260 -7.17 5.51 5.48
CA SER A 260 -6.58 4.75 6.57
C SER A 260 -6.54 3.26 6.23
N ASP A 261 -5.35 2.68 6.30
CA ASP A 261 -5.07 1.33 5.86
C ASP A 261 -4.31 0.55 6.93
N SER A 262 -4.96 -0.50 7.45
CA SER A 262 -4.39 -1.36 8.48
C SER A 262 -3.89 -2.69 7.91
N TRP A 263 -3.23 -2.65 6.77
CA TRP A 263 -2.65 -3.80 6.07
C TRP A 263 -1.32 -3.43 5.41
N GLY A 264 -0.59 -4.43 4.97
CA GLY A 264 0.67 -4.25 4.24
C GLY A 264 1.40 -5.56 4.02
N SER A 265 2.54 -5.50 3.36
CA SER A 265 3.43 -6.63 3.11
C SER A 265 4.73 -6.46 3.89
N SER A 266 5.30 -7.56 4.36
CA SER A 266 6.62 -7.58 5.01
C SER A 266 7.70 -7.40 3.95
N THR A 267 8.16 -6.18 3.77
CA THR A 267 9.17 -5.83 2.76
C THR A 267 10.47 -5.33 3.40
N TYR A 268 10.55 -5.36 4.72
CA TYR A 268 11.78 -5.01 5.45
C TYR A 268 12.35 -3.65 5.07
N GLY A 269 11.50 -2.62 5.05
CA GLY A 269 11.89 -1.25 4.73
C GLY A 269 12.05 -0.95 3.24
N LEU A 270 11.82 -1.92 2.35
CA LEU A 270 11.98 -1.70 0.91
C LEU A 270 10.87 -0.83 0.34
N TYR A 271 11.28 0.08 -0.54
CA TYR A 271 10.40 0.93 -1.31
C TYR A 271 10.01 0.24 -2.62
N ASP A 272 8.76 -0.20 -2.73
CA ASP A 272 8.22 -0.97 -3.86
C ASP A 272 7.25 -0.14 -4.74
N ASN A 273 6.63 -0.77 -5.73
CA ASN A 273 5.66 -0.13 -6.61
C ASN A 273 4.43 0.40 -5.87
N ARG A 274 4.00 -0.23 -4.79
CA ARG A 274 2.89 0.27 -3.96
C ARG A 274 3.28 1.55 -3.25
N CYS A 275 4.49 1.62 -2.69
CA CYS A 275 5.03 2.85 -2.12
C CYS A 275 5.07 3.97 -3.17
N ARG A 276 5.54 3.65 -4.38
CA ARG A 276 5.61 4.62 -5.49
C ARG A 276 4.23 5.11 -5.92
N ALA A 277 3.25 4.22 -6.05
CA ALA A 277 1.88 4.57 -6.41
C ALA A 277 1.24 5.49 -5.35
N THR A 278 1.46 5.18 -4.07
CA THR A 278 1.00 6.00 -2.94
C THR A 278 1.63 7.39 -2.95
N ASP A 279 2.95 7.47 -3.14
CA ASP A 279 3.65 8.75 -3.26
C ASP A 279 3.20 9.58 -4.46
N LEU A 280 2.95 8.93 -5.58
CA LEU A 280 2.45 9.59 -6.78
C LEU A 280 1.06 10.17 -6.55
N PHE A 281 0.15 9.40 -5.91
CA PHE A 281 -1.17 9.90 -5.61
C PHE A 281 -1.13 11.12 -4.69
N ALA A 282 -0.30 11.07 -3.63
CA ALA A 282 -0.12 12.20 -2.72
C ALA A 282 0.49 13.42 -3.42
N TRP A 283 1.36 13.21 -4.39
CA TRP A 283 1.94 14.29 -5.21
C TRP A 283 0.89 14.96 -6.12
N ASP A 284 0.06 14.16 -6.79
CA ASP A 284 -0.97 14.65 -7.70
C ASP A 284 -2.16 15.26 -6.92
N HIS A 285 -2.36 14.86 -5.66
CA HIS A 285 -3.45 15.29 -4.78
C HIS A 285 -2.92 15.80 -3.43
N PRO A 286 -2.38 17.04 -3.36
CA PRO A 286 -1.79 17.60 -2.13
C PRO A 286 -2.77 17.74 -0.95
N ASP A 287 -4.06 17.58 -1.19
CA ASP A 287 -5.13 17.58 -0.21
C ASP A 287 -5.46 16.17 0.34
N HIS A 288 -4.66 15.14 -0.06
CA HIS A 288 -4.83 13.76 0.36
C HIS A 288 -3.74 13.31 1.33
N LEU A 289 -4.11 12.54 2.36
CA LEU A 289 -3.19 11.89 3.29
C LEU A 289 -3.50 10.38 3.39
N ALA A 290 -2.56 9.55 2.97
CA ALA A 290 -2.59 8.13 3.27
C ALA A 290 -1.97 7.85 4.65
N VAL A 291 -2.65 7.04 5.46
CA VAL A 291 -2.23 6.64 6.81
C VAL A 291 -2.11 5.12 6.85
N PHE A 292 -0.93 4.62 7.16
CA PHE A 292 -0.65 3.18 7.21
C PHE A 292 -0.16 2.72 8.56
N ALA A 293 -0.57 1.52 8.97
CA ALA A 293 0.10 0.80 10.03
C ALA A 293 1.55 0.47 9.60
N SER A 294 2.53 0.68 10.50
CA SER A 294 3.94 0.41 10.23
C SER A 294 4.23 -1.08 9.97
N GLY A 295 3.42 -1.96 10.51
CA GLY A 295 3.54 -3.41 10.39
C GLY A 295 3.70 -4.10 11.75
N ASN A 296 3.80 -5.44 11.67
CA ASN A 296 3.92 -6.33 12.84
C ASN A 296 5.28 -7.06 12.85
N ASP A 297 6.24 -6.61 12.05
CA ASP A 297 7.55 -7.28 11.87
C ASP A 297 8.64 -6.67 12.76
N GLY A 298 8.30 -5.72 13.65
CA GLY A 298 9.23 -5.12 14.59
C GLY A 298 9.85 -6.17 15.49
N ARG A 299 11.19 -6.21 15.56
CA ARG A 299 11.97 -7.10 16.43
C ARG A 299 13.11 -6.32 17.07
N ASP A 300 13.47 -6.72 18.25
CA ASP A 300 14.68 -6.30 18.95
C ASP A 300 15.57 -7.54 19.08
N SER A 301 16.30 -7.84 18.01
CA SER A 301 17.11 -9.07 17.92
C SER A 301 18.40 -8.97 18.74
N ASN A 302 18.85 -7.75 19.03
CA ASN A 302 20.06 -7.47 19.80
C ASN A 302 19.79 -7.17 21.28
N ALA A 303 18.51 -7.10 21.67
CA ALA A 303 18.02 -6.83 23.03
C ALA A 303 18.51 -5.47 23.59
N ASP A 304 18.59 -4.44 22.75
CA ASP A 304 18.98 -3.09 23.18
C ASP A 304 17.79 -2.21 23.59
N GLY A 305 16.58 -2.76 23.54
CA GLY A 305 15.33 -2.05 23.86
C GLY A 305 14.80 -1.19 22.75
N LYS A 306 15.28 -1.36 21.51
CA LYS A 306 14.83 -0.67 20.32
C LYS A 306 14.44 -1.66 19.24
N VAL A 307 13.43 -1.32 18.47
CA VAL A 307 13.10 -2.10 17.26
C VAL A 307 14.22 -1.94 16.25
N ASP A 308 14.72 -3.07 15.74
CA ASP A 308 15.74 -3.09 14.69
C ASP A 308 15.26 -2.34 13.43
N SER A 309 16.23 -1.83 12.67
CA SER A 309 15.94 -1.21 11.35
C SER A 309 15.27 -2.22 10.41
N ASP A 310 14.64 -1.69 9.37
CA ASP A 310 13.99 -2.46 8.29
C ASP A 310 12.73 -3.23 8.71
N ALA A 311 12.05 -2.79 9.78
CA ALA A 311 10.81 -3.42 10.25
C ALA A 311 9.53 -2.89 9.57
N ILE A 312 9.62 -1.80 8.78
CA ILE A 312 8.48 -1.17 8.12
C ILE A 312 8.12 -1.93 6.85
N GLY A 313 6.83 -2.20 6.65
CA GLY A 313 6.32 -2.87 5.45
C GLY A 313 5.92 -1.90 4.33
N SER A 314 5.57 -2.46 3.16
CA SER A 314 4.96 -1.72 2.06
C SER A 314 3.42 -1.76 2.18
N PRO A 315 2.71 -0.65 1.87
CA PRO A 315 3.13 0.66 1.39
C PRO A 315 3.58 1.65 2.47
N ALA A 316 3.64 1.25 3.75
CA ALA A 316 4.04 2.14 4.85
C ALA A 316 5.45 2.73 4.70
N ALA A 317 6.33 2.13 3.87
CA ALA A 317 7.65 2.66 3.54
C ALA A 317 7.64 3.78 2.47
N ALA A 318 6.46 4.20 1.98
CA ALA A 318 6.33 5.35 1.08
C ALA A 318 6.75 6.65 1.80
N LYS A 319 7.09 7.69 1.02
CA LYS A 319 7.69 8.93 1.54
C LYS A 319 6.65 9.98 1.91
N ASN A 320 5.47 9.94 1.27
CA ASN A 320 4.39 10.90 1.44
C ASN A 320 3.19 10.29 2.18
N VAL A 321 3.44 9.40 3.11
CA VAL A 321 2.44 8.77 3.96
C VAL A 321 2.67 9.10 5.43
N LEU A 322 1.65 8.96 6.24
CA LEU A 322 1.76 8.92 7.69
C LEU A 322 1.83 7.45 8.13
N THR A 323 3.03 6.99 8.47
CA THR A 323 3.23 5.64 8.99
C THR A 323 3.11 5.66 10.51
N VAL A 324 2.22 4.82 11.04
CA VAL A 324 1.85 4.81 12.45
C VAL A 324 2.31 3.51 13.09
N GLY A 325 3.20 3.62 14.07
CA GLY A 325 3.59 2.54 14.97
C GLY A 325 2.60 2.39 16.12
N ALA A 326 2.66 1.25 16.81
CA ALA A 326 1.89 0.99 18.01
C ALA A 326 2.69 1.38 19.26
N THR A 327 1.96 1.82 20.29
CA THR A 327 2.48 1.94 21.65
C THR A 327 1.75 0.96 22.56
N GLU A 328 2.36 0.61 23.68
CA GLU A 328 1.63 -0.14 24.71
C GLU A 328 0.51 0.71 25.31
N ASN A 329 -0.57 0.03 25.65
CA ASN A 329 -1.67 0.64 26.40
C ASN A 329 -1.34 0.70 27.89
N ASP A 330 -2.00 1.65 28.58
CA ASP A 330 -2.04 1.67 30.02
C ASP A 330 -2.82 0.43 30.51
N ARG A 331 -2.11 -0.59 30.99
CA ARG A 331 -2.69 -1.84 31.49
C ARG A 331 -2.48 -1.94 32.97
N PRO A 332 -3.46 -2.48 33.71
CA PRO A 332 -3.26 -2.80 35.12
C PRO A 332 -2.05 -3.72 35.29
N ALA A 333 -1.21 -3.44 36.27
CA ALA A 333 -0.07 -4.27 36.64
C ALA A 333 -0.51 -5.73 36.80
N GLY A 334 0.12 -6.68 36.06
CA GLY A 334 -0.20 -8.10 36.12
C GLY A 334 -1.17 -8.62 35.05
N SER A 335 -1.67 -7.79 34.11
CA SER A 335 -2.58 -8.21 33.05
C SER A 335 -1.89 -8.81 31.81
N GLY A 336 -0.80 -9.55 31.96
CA GLY A 336 -0.13 -10.27 30.88
C GLY A 336 0.19 -9.39 29.68
N GLY A 337 1.12 -8.47 29.82
CA GLY A 337 1.64 -7.66 28.73
C GLY A 337 2.48 -8.51 27.78
N TYR A 338 2.65 -8.05 26.55
CA TYR A 338 3.77 -8.52 25.74
C TYR A 338 5.03 -8.25 26.55
N SER A 339 5.69 -9.34 26.98
CA SER A 339 7.03 -9.23 27.49
C SER A 339 7.93 -8.95 26.30
N SER A 340 8.53 -7.79 26.32
CA SER A 340 9.64 -7.37 25.46
C SER A 340 9.40 -7.42 23.95
N TYR A 341 9.41 -6.28 23.37
CA TYR A 341 10.03 -6.13 22.08
C TYR A 341 11.54 -6.33 22.27
#